data_f2be18a9eae2044cdcd973ab88bc1949
#
_entry.id   f2be18a9eae2044cdcd973ab88bc1949
#
_cell.length_a   1.000
_cell.length_b   1.000
_cell.length_c   1.000
_cell.angle_alpha   90.00
_cell.angle_beta   90.00
_cell.angle_gamma   90.00
#
_symmetry.space_group_name_H-M   'P 1'
#
loop_
_entity.id
_entity.type
_entity.pdbx_description
1 polymer ?
#
loop_
_entity_poly.entity_id
_entity_poly.type
_entity_poly.pdbx_seq_one_letter_code
_entity_poly.pdbx_strand_id
1 'polypeptide(L)'
;ADPAEAMLLLAKKRFKMAAEAEAPVRIEALDDFRFYDGEQWPIDIKADRDSAGRPCLTINLLKASAKQVLNEQRQSRPAIQVNPVGDGADVDTAEIIQGLIRHVEINSQADVAYDTAFEHAVIGGFGFIRVLTQYCDEMSFDQECTIERVIDPFTVYFDPSCQKADYSDAEF
;
A
#
# COMPACT_ATOMS: atom_id res chain seq x y z
N ALA A 1 -16.90 -9.73 31.95
CA ALA A 1 -17.00 -9.42 30.51
C ALA A 1 -16.44 -10.58 29.72
N ASP A 2 -17.14 -10.96 28.67
CA ASP A 2 -16.66 -12.00 27.75
C ASP A 2 -15.33 -11.52 27.11
N PRO A 3 -14.26 -12.32 27.11
CA PRO A 3 -12.98 -11.93 26.51
C PRO A 3 -13.12 -11.54 25.03
N ALA A 4 -14.05 -12.16 24.30
CA ALA A 4 -14.33 -11.82 22.90
C ALA A 4 -14.96 -10.40 22.77
N GLU A 5 -15.86 -10.03 23.68
CA GLU A 5 -16.47 -8.71 23.71
C GLU A 5 -15.46 -7.60 24.04
N ALA A 6 -14.56 -7.87 24.99
CA ALA A 6 -13.49 -6.95 25.35
C ALA A 6 -12.51 -6.73 24.18
N MET A 7 -12.17 -7.78 23.46
CA MET A 7 -11.31 -7.70 22.27
C MET A 7 -11.98 -6.88 21.16
N LEU A 8 -13.26 -7.11 20.90
CA LEU A 8 -14.02 -6.35 19.90
C LEU A 8 -14.10 -4.86 20.24
N LEU A 9 -14.30 -4.52 21.51
CA LEU A 9 -14.32 -3.14 21.96
C LEU A 9 -12.95 -2.46 21.78
N LEU A 10 -11.87 -3.19 22.10
CA LEU A 10 -10.51 -2.69 21.90
C LEU A 10 -10.23 -2.43 20.40
N ALA A 11 -10.60 -3.39 19.53
CA ALA A 11 -10.42 -3.25 18.08
C ALA A 11 -11.19 -2.03 17.54
N LYS A 12 -12.44 -1.86 17.94
CA LYS A 12 -13.24 -0.67 17.57
C LYS A 12 -12.63 0.64 18.05
N LYS A 13 -12.08 0.67 19.26
CA LYS A 13 -11.41 1.85 19.81
C LYS A 13 -10.16 2.19 19.00
N ARG A 14 -9.31 1.20 18.69
CA ARG A 14 -8.09 1.36 17.89
C ARG A 14 -8.42 1.85 16.47
N PHE A 15 -9.39 1.22 15.83
CA PHE A 15 -9.85 1.65 14.50
C PHE A 15 -10.34 3.11 14.50
N LYS A 16 -11.15 3.50 15.49
CA LYS A 16 -11.65 4.88 15.59
C LYS A 16 -10.50 5.87 15.77
N MET A 17 -9.52 5.54 16.59
CA MET A 17 -8.35 6.38 16.85
C MET A 17 -7.51 6.57 15.57
N ALA A 18 -7.25 5.48 14.84
CA ALA A 18 -6.53 5.53 13.55
C ALA A 18 -7.32 6.35 12.51
N ALA A 19 -8.62 6.09 12.37
CA ALA A 19 -9.47 6.79 11.41
C ALA A 19 -9.55 8.29 11.66
N GLU A 20 -9.64 8.71 12.93
CA GLU A 20 -9.65 10.13 13.31
C GLU A 20 -8.29 10.81 13.06
N ALA A 21 -7.19 10.13 13.36
CA ALA A 21 -5.85 10.67 13.17
C ALA A 21 -5.49 10.82 11.67
N GLU A 22 -5.88 9.85 10.84
CA GLU A 22 -5.56 9.83 9.42
C GLU A 22 -6.54 10.60 8.53
N ALA A 23 -7.71 10.99 9.07
CA ALA A 23 -8.78 11.62 8.29
C ALA A 23 -8.31 12.80 7.40
N PRO A 24 -7.48 13.75 7.88
CA PRO A 24 -7.01 14.85 7.03
C PRO A 24 -6.19 14.36 5.83
N VAL A 25 -5.22 13.47 6.07
CA VAL A 25 -4.33 12.92 5.03
C VAL A 25 -5.12 12.11 4.02
N ARG A 26 -6.12 11.35 4.47
CA ARG A 26 -6.98 10.55 3.57
C ARG A 26 -7.87 11.41 2.68
N ILE A 27 -8.37 12.53 3.19
CA ILE A 27 -9.17 13.46 2.39
C ILE A 27 -8.29 14.08 1.30
N GLU A 28 -7.10 14.56 1.65
CA GLU A 28 -6.15 15.11 0.68
C GLU A 28 -5.74 14.08 -0.37
N ALA A 29 -5.39 12.86 0.05
CA ALA A 29 -5.05 11.77 -0.87
C ALA A 29 -6.21 11.42 -1.82
N LEU A 30 -7.45 11.42 -1.34
CA LEU A 30 -8.62 11.17 -2.19
C LEU A 30 -8.78 12.26 -3.27
N ASP A 31 -8.53 13.51 -2.91
CA ASP A 31 -8.59 14.62 -3.85
C ASP A 31 -7.42 14.54 -4.87
N ASP A 32 -6.24 14.07 -4.46
CA ASP A 32 -5.11 13.81 -5.35
C ASP A 32 -5.43 12.70 -6.37
N PHE A 33 -6.06 11.60 -5.94
CA PHE A 33 -6.51 10.54 -6.85
C PHE A 33 -7.54 11.06 -7.87
N ARG A 34 -8.50 11.88 -7.43
CA ARG A 34 -9.49 12.52 -8.32
C ARG A 34 -8.82 13.46 -9.32
N PHE A 35 -7.87 14.27 -8.84
CA PHE A 35 -7.12 15.18 -9.68
C PHE A 35 -6.28 14.44 -10.72
N TYR A 36 -5.64 13.32 -10.31
CA TYR A 36 -4.92 12.42 -11.20
C TYR A 36 -5.84 11.81 -12.27
N ASP A 37 -7.06 11.46 -11.93
CA ASP A 37 -8.04 10.91 -12.88
C ASP A 37 -8.66 11.95 -13.82
N GLY A 38 -8.43 13.24 -13.57
CA GLY A 38 -8.85 14.32 -14.45
C GLY A 38 -9.93 15.24 -13.89
N GLU A 39 -10.34 15.05 -12.64
CA GLU A 39 -11.23 15.97 -11.93
C GLU A 39 -10.47 17.20 -11.43
N GLN A 40 -9.95 18.00 -12.39
CA GLN A 40 -9.04 19.12 -12.11
C GLN A 40 -9.75 20.47 -11.97
N TRP A 41 -11.06 20.50 -12.14
CA TRP A 41 -11.85 21.71 -11.98
C TRP A 41 -12.46 21.76 -10.58
N PRO A 42 -12.29 22.88 -9.84
CA PRO A 42 -13.05 23.13 -8.61
C PRO A 42 -14.56 23.01 -8.85
N ILE A 43 -15.26 22.41 -7.90
CA ILE A 43 -16.69 22.05 -8.06
C ILE A 43 -17.55 23.30 -8.32
N ASP A 44 -17.28 24.41 -7.62
CA ASP A 44 -17.95 25.68 -7.77
C ASP A 44 -17.75 26.27 -9.17
N ILE A 45 -16.52 26.31 -9.66
CA ILE A 45 -16.20 26.82 -10.99
C ILE A 45 -16.80 25.94 -12.08
N LYS A 46 -16.79 24.61 -11.89
CA LYS A 46 -17.42 23.68 -12.82
C LYS A 46 -18.90 23.91 -12.91
N ALA A 47 -19.58 24.07 -11.78
CA ALA A 47 -21.02 24.36 -11.74
C ALA A 47 -21.38 25.68 -12.42
N ASP A 48 -20.62 26.74 -12.20
CA ASP A 48 -20.81 28.05 -12.84
C ASP A 48 -20.62 27.99 -14.35
N ARG A 49 -19.63 27.25 -14.82
CA ARG A 49 -19.39 27.07 -16.25
C ARG A 49 -20.47 26.24 -16.92
N ASP A 50 -20.91 25.15 -16.27
CA ASP A 50 -21.99 24.31 -16.77
C ASP A 50 -23.32 25.07 -16.87
N SER A 51 -23.61 25.93 -15.88
CA SER A 51 -24.80 26.80 -15.92
C SER A 51 -24.76 27.83 -17.04
N ALA A 52 -23.55 28.28 -17.42
CA ALA A 52 -23.31 29.21 -18.51
C ALA A 52 -23.15 28.52 -19.88
N GLY A 53 -23.33 27.19 -19.97
CA GLY A 53 -23.15 26.40 -21.19
C GLY A 53 -21.70 26.38 -21.71
N ARG A 54 -20.71 26.59 -20.84
CA ARG A 54 -19.28 26.62 -21.18
C ARG A 54 -18.63 25.31 -20.85
N PRO A 55 -17.97 24.59 -21.78
CA PRO A 55 -17.32 23.33 -21.48
C PRO A 55 -16.12 23.49 -20.54
N CYS A 56 -15.93 22.50 -19.65
CA CYS A 56 -14.74 22.35 -18.84
C CYS A 56 -13.79 21.37 -19.54
N LEU A 57 -12.78 21.87 -20.24
CA LEU A 57 -11.78 21.06 -20.91
C LEU A 57 -10.62 20.78 -19.96
N THR A 58 -10.26 19.52 -19.78
CA THR A 58 -9.11 19.08 -18.99
C THR A 58 -8.06 18.44 -19.89
N ILE A 59 -6.84 18.98 -19.90
CA ILE A 59 -5.68 18.36 -20.54
C ILE A 59 -4.80 17.80 -19.44
N ASN A 60 -4.96 16.51 -19.14
CA ASN A 60 -4.29 15.88 -18.02
C ASN A 60 -2.83 15.54 -18.34
N LEU A 61 -1.92 16.50 -18.10
CA LEU A 61 -0.48 16.32 -18.26
C LEU A 61 0.14 15.56 -17.06
N LEU A 62 -0.47 15.65 -15.87
CA LEU A 62 0.02 14.99 -14.66
C LEU A 62 0.11 13.47 -14.84
N LYS A 63 -0.89 12.87 -15.51
CA LYS A 63 -0.92 11.43 -15.77
C LYS A 63 0.28 10.93 -16.57
N ALA A 64 0.77 11.73 -17.50
CA ALA A 64 1.97 11.41 -18.29
C ALA A 64 3.24 11.47 -17.42
N SER A 65 3.38 12.50 -16.58
CA SER A 65 4.52 12.66 -15.67
C SER A 65 4.56 11.55 -14.60
N ALA A 66 3.43 11.24 -13.99
CA ALA A 66 3.34 10.13 -13.02
C ALA A 66 3.71 8.79 -13.67
N LYS A 67 3.21 8.51 -14.88
CA LYS A 67 3.57 7.29 -15.62
C LYS A 67 5.07 7.22 -15.94
N GLN A 68 5.74 8.33 -16.15
CA GLN A 68 7.18 8.33 -16.34
C GLN A 68 7.91 7.84 -15.08
N VAL A 69 7.54 8.34 -13.90
CA VAL A 69 8.11 7.91 -12.61
C VAL A 69 7.85 6.42 -12.37
N LEU A 70 6.62 5.94 -12.63
CA LEU A 70 6.26 4.53 -12.52
C LEU A 70 7.10 3.65 -13.46
N ASN A 71 7.34 4.10 -14.68
CA ASN A 71 8.14 3.34 -15.64
C ASN A 71 9.62 3.29 -15.23
N GLU A 72 10.17 4.36 -14.66
CA GLU A 72 11.54 4.38 -14.12
C GLU A 72 11.69 3.38 -12.98
N GLN A 73 10.73 3.31 -12.06
CA GLN A 73 10.73 2.32 -10.99
C GLN A 73 10.65 0.88 -11.53
N ARG A 74 9.80 0.63 -12.55
CA ARG A 74 9.70 -0.68 -13.20
C ARG A 74 10.98 -1.13 -13.88
N GLN A 75 11.77 -0.20 -14.40
CA GLN A 75 13.07 -0.51 -15.01
C GLN A 75 14.17 -0.77 -13.97
N SER A 76 14.08 -0.13 -12.81
CA SER A 76 15.09 -0.18 -11.76
C SER A 76 14.51 -0.78 -10.47
N ARG A 77 13.84 -1.95 -10.58
CA ARG A 77 13.25 -2.61 -9.42
C ARG A 77 14.31 -2.96 -8.38
N PRO A 78 14.14 -2.51 -7.13
CA PRO A 78 15.01 -2.94 -6.05
C PRO A 78 14.81 -4.44 -5.78
N ALA A 79 15.90 -5.18 -5.67
CA ALA A 79 15.87 -6.57 -5.25
C ALA A 79 16.10 -6.67 -3.75
N ILE A 80 15.37 -7.57 -3.09
CA ILE A 80 15.63 -7.90 -1.69
C ILE A 80 16.93 -8.68 -1.61
N GLN A 81 17.88 -8.20 -0.83
CA GLN A 81 19.17 -8.83 -0.62
C GLN A 81 19.34 -9.20 0.85
N VAL A 82 19.68 -10.47 1.11
CA VAL A 82 19.94 -10.98 2.44
C VAL A 82 21.44 -11.05 2.66
N ASN A 83 21.92 -10.33 3.65
CA ASN A 83 23.32 -10.33 4.02
C ASN A 83 23.49 -10.92 5.43
N PRO A 84 24.47 -11.82 5.65
CA PRO A 84 24.79 -12.32 6.98
C PRO A 84 25.37 -11.19 7.83
N VAL A 85 24.87 -11.03 9.05
CA VAL A 85 25.34 -10.00 10.01
C VAL A 85 25.66 -10.66 11.35
N GLY A 86 26.89 -10.47 11.84
CA GLY A 86 27.36 -10.91 13.15
C GLY A 86 28.33 -12.09 13.11
N ASP A 87 28.99 -12.31 14.27
CA ASP A 87 29.95 -13.40 14.49
C ASP A 87 29.20 -14.76 14.52
N GLY A 88 29.30 -15.52 13.45
CA GLY A 88 28.64 -16.83 13.30
C GLY A 88 27.47 -16.84 12.32
N ALA A 89 27.22 -15.74 11.63
CA ALA A 89 26.25 -15.72 10.53
C ALA A 89 26.82 -16.49 9.33
N ASP A 90 26.03 -17.47 8.85
CA ASP A 90 26.42 -18.34 7.76
C ASP A 90 25.97 -17.74 6.41
N VAL A 91 26.91 -17.67 5.47
CA VAL A 91 26.66 -17.20 4.10
C VAL A 91 25.70 -18.12 3.37
N ASP A 92 25.86 -19.45 3.54
CA ASP A 92 25.02 -20.43 2.87
C ASP A 92 23.54 -20.31 3.32
N THR A 93 23.34 -20.07 4.63
CA THR A 93 22.01 -19.80 5.17
C THR A 93 21.39 -18.52 4.60
N ALA A 94 22.16 -17.46 4.42
CA ALA A 94 21.69 -16.21 3.83
C ALA A 94 21.28 -16.41 2.36
N GLU A 95 22.03 -17.18 1.59
CA GLU A 95 21.70 -17.54 0.20
C GLU A 95 20.42 -18.37 0.10
N ILE A 96 20.21 -19.33 1.01
CA ILE A 96 18.99 -20.12 1.09
C ILE A 96 17.77 -19.23 1.37
N ILE A 97 17.88 -18.32 2.36
CA ILE A 97 16.80 -17.38 2.70
C ILE A 97 16.50 -16.45 1.51
N GLN A 98 17.51 -15.95 0.84
CA GLN A 98 17.34 -15.12 -0.36
C GLN A 98 16.64 -15.89 -1.49
N GLY A 99 16.99 -17.16 -1.68
CA GLY A 99 16.33 -18.05 -2.63
C GLY A 99 14.86 -18.27 -2.29
N LEU A 100 14.54 -18.45 -1.00
CA LEU A 100 13.17 -18.58 -0.51
C LEU A 100 12.34 -17.32 -0.76
N ILE A 101 12.89 -16.14 -0.46
CA ILE A 101 12.22 -14.85 -0.70
C ILE A 101 11.90 -14.71 -2.20
N ARG A 102 12.86 -14.99 -3.08
CA ARG A 102 12.62 -14.94 -4.53
C ARG A 102 11.54 -15.92 -4.99
N HIS A 103 11.51 -17.11 -4.40
CA HIS A 103 10.47 -18.09 -4.68
C HIS A 103 9.08 -17.57 -4.31
N VAL A 104 8.95 -16.98 -3.11
CA VAL A 104 7.71 -16.32 -2.66
C VAL A 104 7.30 -15.19 -3.61
N GLU A 105 8.23 -14.32 -3.99
CA GLU A 105 7.96 -13.22 -4.91
C GLU A 105 7.45 -13.69 -6.27
N ILE A 106 8.07 -14.73 -6.84
CA ILE A 106 7.68 -15.29 -8.14
C ILE A 106 6.32 -15.96 -8.06
N ASN A 107 6.10 -16.83 -7.07
CA ASN A 107 4.83 -17.54 -6.91
C ASN A 107 3.65 -16.61 -6.66
N SER A 108 3.88 -15.56 -5.88
CA SER A 108 2.87 -14.55 -5.55
C SER A 108 2.64 -13.52 -6.65
N GLN A 109 3.44 -13.52 -7.72
CA GLN A 109 3.47 -12.40 -8.68
C GLN A 109 3.63 -11.05 -7.96
N ALA A 110 4.55 -10.98 -7.00
CA ALA A 110 4.75 -9.83 -6.11
C ALA A 110 5.02 -8.52 -6.86
N ASP A 111 5.55 -8.62 -8.08
CA ASP A 111 5.74 -7.48 -8.98
C ASP A 111 4.48 -6.64 -9.16
N VAL A 112 3.30 -7.28 -9.27
CA VAL A 112 2.02 -6.59 -9.42
C VAL A 112 1.64 -5.87 -8.11
N ALA A 113 1.94 -6.48 -6.97
CA ALA A 113 1.69 -5.87 -5.67
C ALA A 113 2.58 -4.65 -5.45
N TYR A 114 3.87 -4.76 -5.76
CA TYR A 114 4.83 -3.66 -5.65
C TYR A 114 4.50 -2.50 -6.59
N ASP A 115 4.18 -2.79 -7.85
CA ASP A 115 3.79 -1.76 -8.83
C ASP A 115 2.52 -1.02 -8.38
N THR A 116 1.51 -1.74 -7.86
CA THR A 116 0.27 -1.14 -7.37
C THR A 116 0.52 -0.26 -6.15
N ALA A 117 1.30 -0.75 -5.17
CA ALA A 117 1.63 0.01 -3.98
C ALA A 117 2.43 1.27 -4.31
N PHE A 118 3.38 1.17 -5.24
CA PHE A 118 4.18 2.31 -5.68
C PHE A 118 3.33 3.33 -6.45
N GLU A 119 2.41 2.88 -7.31
CA GLU A 119 1.46 3.77 -8.00
C GLU A 119 0.60 4.54 -6.99
N HIS A 120 0.04 3.87 -5.99
CA HIS A 120 -0.72 4.53 -4.93
C HIS A 120 0.13 5.54 -4.14
N ALA A 121 1.39 5.19 -3.82
CA ALA A 121 2.29 6.08 -3.11
C ALA A 121 2.67 7.32 -3.92
N VAL A 122 2.85 7.20 -5.24
CA VAL A 122 3.15 8.33 -6.13
C VAL A 122 1.96 9.26 -6.30
N ILE A 123 0.72 8.73 -6.30
CA ILE A 123 -0.50 9.53 -6.52
C ILE A 123 -1.01 10.11 -5.21
N GLY A 124 -1.18 9.27 -4.18
CA GLY A 124 -1.87 9.62 -2.93
C GLY A 124 -0.95 9.68 -1.70
N GLY A 125 0.37 9.51 -1.88
CA GLY A 125 1.37 9.62 -0.80
C GLY A 125 1.58 8.35 0.01
N PHE A 126 0.72 7.33 -0.10
CA PHE A 126 0.88 6.04 0.59
C PHE A 126 0.41 4.87 -0.28
N GLY A 127 1.06 3.73 -0.09
CA GLY A 127 0.70 2.49 -0.76
C GLY A 127 1.11 1.29 0.09
N PHE A 128 0.35 0.21 0.00
CA PHE A 128 0.51 -0.95 0.86
C PHE A 128 0.58 -2.25 0.06
N ILE A 129 1.34 -3.18 0.59
CA ILE A 129 1.33 -4.59 0.21
C ILE A 129 0.89 -5.40 1.43
N ARG A 130 0.38 -6.60 1.20
CA ARG A 130 -0.03 -7.50 2.26
C ARG A 130 0.72 -8.82 2.14
N VAL A 131 1.35 -9.24 3.24
CA VAL A 131 1.99 -10.56 3.34
C VAL A 131 1.09 -11.45 4.16
N LEU A 132 0.73 -12.60 3.60
CA LEU A 132 -0.16 -13.58 4.20
C LEU A 132 0.46 -14.96 4.15
N THR A 133 -0.07 -15.85 4.99
CA THR A 133 0.11 -17.30 4.87
C THR A 133 -1.19 -17.93 4.38
N GLN A 134 -1.10 -18.80 3.40
CA GLN A 134 -2.23 -19.58 2.88
C GLN A 134 -1.85 -21.05 2.76
N TYR A 135 -2.84 -21.93 2.71
CA TYR A 135 -2.59 -23.35 2.46
C TYR A 135 -2.14 -23.56 1.02
N CYS A 136 -1.13 -24.42 0.83
CA CYS A 136 -0.59 -24.73 -0.50
C CYS A 136 -1.65 -25.34 -1.44
N ASP A 137 -2.53 -26.17 -0.89
CA ASP A 137 -3.68 -26.74 -1.59
C ASP A 137 -4.82 -27.11 -0.59
N GLU A 138 -5.98 -27.47 -1.13
CA GLU A 138 -7.17 -27.80 -0.34
C GLU A 138 -7.01 -29.10 0.49
N MET A 139 -6.03 -29.94 0.18
CA MET A 139 -5.81 -31.25 0.79
C MET A 139 -4.58 -31.28 1.70
N SER A 140 -3.80 -30.21 1.78
CA SER A 140 -2.61 -30.08 2.60
C SER A 140 -2.81 -29.10 3.77
N PHE A 141 -2.16 -29.42 4.89
CA PHE A 141 -2.01 -28.47 6.01
C PHE A 141 -0.74 -27.62 5.89
N ASP A 142 0.06 -27.84 4.84
CA ASP A 142 1.24 -27.04 4.58
C ASP A 142 0.84 -25.62 4.15
N GLN A 143 1.55 -24.65 4.68
CA GLN A 143 1.30 -23.24 4.43
C GLN A 143 2.47 -22.63 3.66
N GLU A 144 2.13 -21.76 2.73
CA GLU A 144 3.09 -20.93 2.02
C GLU A 144 2.86 -19.46 2.31
N CYS A 145 3.92 -18.68 2.20
CA CYS A 145 3.86 -17.23 2.31
C CYS A 145 3.51 -16.63 0.95
N THR A 146 2.58 -15.68 0.92
CA THR A 146 2.19 -14.98 -0.30
C THR A 146 2.20 -13.47 -0.11
N ILE A 147 2.55 -12.76 -1.18
CA ILE A 147 2.54 -11.30 -1.23
C ILE A 147 1.36 -10.88 -2.11
N GLU A 148 0.40 -10.19 -1.53
CA GLU A 148 -0.79 -9.73 -2.24
C GLU A 148 -0.82 -8.22 -2.38
N ARG A 149 -1.39 -7.77 -3.49
CA ARG A 149 -1.66 -6.34 -3.69
C ARG A 149 -2.85 -5.88 -2.86
N VAL A 150 -2.76 -4.69 -2.32
CA VAL A 150 -3.90 -3.97 -1.75
C VAL A 150 -4.50 -3.09 -2.86
N ILE A 151 -5.73 -3.43 -3.30
CA ILE A 151 -6.40 -2.74 -4.42
C ILE A 151 -6.82 -1.34 -4.01
N ASP A 152 -7.34 -1.18 -2.79
CA ASP A 152 -7.78 0.10 -2.25
C ASP A 152 -6.92 0.45 -1.02
N PRO A 153 -6.01 1.44 -1.15
CA PRO A 153 -5.13 1.84 -0.05
C PRO A 153 -5.89 2.43 1.14
N PHE A 154 -7.11 2.91 0.93
CA PHE A 154 -7.95 3.47 1.99
C PHE A 154 -8.55 2.43 2.93
N THR A 155 -8.40 1.13 2.65
CA THR A 155 -8.84 0.04 3.52
C THR A 155 -7.85 -0.31 4.63
N VAL A 156 -6.61 0.19 4.54
CA VAL A 156 -5.55 -0.08 5.51
C VAL A 156 -5.52 1.04 6.55
N TYR A 157 -5.46 0.66 7.82
CA TYR A 157 -5.30 1.56 8.96
C TYR A 157 -4.16 1.04 9.82
N PHE A 158 -3.35 1.94 10.33
CA PHE A 158 -2.22 1.60 11.20
C PHE A 158 -2.21 2.50 12.44
N ASP A 159 -1.39 2.13 13.41
CA ASP A 159 -1.27 2.86 14.66
C ASP A 159 -0.66 4.26 14.43
N PRO A 160 -1.40 5.34 14.70
CA PRO A 160 -0.89 6.70 14.53
C PRO A 160 0.18 7.08 15.56
N SER A 161 0.41 6.25 16.59
CA SER A 161 1.45 6.48 17.59
C SER A 161 2.84 5.97 17.18
N CYS A 162 2.95 5.28 16.05
CA CYS A 162 4.23 4.80 15.52
C CYS A 162 5.22 5.95 15.28
N GLN A 163 6.45 5.74 15.75
CA GLN A 163 7.54 6.68 15.57
C GLN A 163 8.64 6.15 14.65
N LYS A 164 8.69 4.84 14.46
CA LYS A 164 9.67 4.21 13.57
C LYS A 164 9.18 4.19 12.14
N ALA A 165 10.10 4.42 11.22
CA ALA A 165 9.80 4.42 9.78
C ALA A 165 9.38 3.05 9.23
N ASP A 166 9.73 1.97 9.92
CA ASP A 166 9.39 0.59 9.57
C ASP A 166 8.13 0.07 10.29
N TYR A 167 7.46 0.92 11.04
CA TYR A 167 6.26 0.59 11.85
C TYR A 167 6.45 -0.60 12.81
N SER A 168 7.71 -0.95 13.17
CA SER A 168 7.98 -2.08 14.06
C SER A 168 7.55 -1.86 15.51
N ASP A 169 7.15 -0.64 15.86
CA ASP A 169 6.59 -0.23 17.15
C ASP A 169 5.07 -0.09 17.14
N ALA A 170 4.42 -0.48 16.04
CA ALA A 170 2.96 -0.48 15.96
C ALA A 170 2.34 -1.47 16.95
N GLU A 171 1.28 -1.04 17.64
CA GLU A 171 0.48 -1.91 18.51
C GLU A 171 -0.62 -2.67 17.74
N PHE A 172 -0.97 -2.20 16.52
CA PHE A 172 -2.01 -2.80 15.67
C PHE A 172 -1.89 -2.36 14.21
#